data_8f7f4b5708892da382d107ce8e5616f8
#
_entry.id   8f7f4b5708892da382d107ce8e5616f8
#
_cell.length_a   1.000
_cell.length_b   1.000
_cell.length_c   1.000
_cell.angle_alpha   90.00
_cell.angle_beta   90.00
_cell.angle_gamma   90.00
#
_symmetry.space_group_name_H-M   'P 1'
#
loop_
_entity.id
_entity.type
_entity.pdbx_description
1 polymer ?
#
loop_
_entity_poly.entity_id
_entity_poly.type
_entity_poly.pdbx_seq_one_letter_code
_entity_poly.pdbx_strand_id
1 'polypeptide(L)'
;MSYDESPKIVDDLKENKAVVLNFEQLDLDVKREIFDFVNGALYAIEGKIQKVNKDIFILAPANIAIDGLKEELQNSGIFPW
;
A
#
# COMPACT_ATOMS: atom_id res chain seq x y z
N MET A 1 -1.28 -1.61 12.95
CA MET A 1 -1.49 -2.68 11.95
C MET A 1 -0.73 -3.93 12.36
N SER A 2 -1.28 -5.09 12.11
CA SER A 2 -0.62 -6.37 12.34
C SER A 2 -0.71 -7.21 11.07
N TYR A 3 0.05 -8.31 11.03
CA TYR A 3 0.01 -9.24 9.90
C TYR A 3 -1.41 -9.78 9.67
N ASP A 4 -2.18 -9.95 10.74
CA ASP A 4 -3.54 -10.48 10.63
C ASP A 4 -4.49 -9.58 9.84
N GLU A 5 -4.15 -8.32 9.66
CA GLU A 5 -4.93 -7.37 8.90
C GLU A 5 -4.58 -7.36 7.40
N SER A 6 -3.55 -8.09 7.00
CA SER A 6 -3.09 -8.12 5.60
C SER A 6 -4.16 -8.58 4.62
N PRO A 7 -4.97 -9.61 4.91
CA PRO A 7 -6.02 -10.02 3.97
C PRO A 7 -7.04 -8.93 3.66
N LYS A 8 -7.31 -8.04 4.62
CA LYS A 8 -8.21 -6.91 4.40
C LYS A 8 -7.66 -5.93 3.36
N ILE A 9 -6.34 -5.74 3.37
CA ILE A 9 -5.67 -4.90 2.37
C ILE A 9 -5.92 -5.46 0.97
N VAL A 10 -5.77 -6.76 0.82
CA VAL A 10 -6.00 -7.43 -0.46
C VAL A 10 -7.46 -7.32 -0.88
N ASP A 11 -8.39 -7.48 0.05
CA ASP A 11 -9.81 -7.35 -0.23
C ASP A 11 -10.14 -5.95 -0.77
N ASP A 12 -9.57 -4.92 -0.18
CA ASP A 12 -9.78 -3.55 -0.64
C ASP A 12 -9.24 -3.36 -2.06
N LEU A 13 -8.06 -3.91 -2.36
CA LEU A 13 -7.50 -3.84 -3.70
C LEU A 13 -8.36 -4.57 -4.72
N LYS A 14 -8.93 -5.69 -4.34
CA LYS A 14 -9.83 -6.45 -5.22
C LYS A 14 -11.13 -5.70 -5.48
N GLU A 15 -11.51 -4.79 -4.59
CA GLU A 15 -12.68 -3.92 -4.77
C GLU A 15 -12.34 -2.64 -5.53
N ASN A 16 -11.18 -2.58 -6.18
CA ASN A 16 -10.71 -1.43 -6.97
C ASN A 16 -10.45 -0.19 -6.11
N LYS A 17 -9.96 -0.40 -4.88
CA LYS A 17 -9.57 0.68 -3.99
C LYS A 17 -8.06 0.77 -3.90
N ALA A 18 -7.53 1.97 -3.87
CA ALA A 18 -6.12 2.19 -3.54
C ALA A 18 -5.95 2.16 -2.01
N VAL A 19 -4.78 1.72 -1.55
CA VAL A 19 -4.48 1.61 -0.14
C VAL A 19 -3.16 2.30 0.17
N VAL A 20 -3.12 3.05 1.25
CA VAL A 20 -1.87 3.64 1.75
C VAL A 20 -1.45 2.86 2.99
N LEU A 21 -0.26 2.29 2.95
CA LEU A 21 0.31 1.56 4.08
C LEU A 21 1.34 2.42 4.80
N ASN A 22 1.19 2.55 6.10
CA ASN A 22 2.15 3.26 6.95
C ASN A 22 2.74 2.28 7.95
N PHE A 23 4.05 2.02 7.82
CA PHE A 23 4.77 1.06 8.65
C PHE A 23 5.58 1.71 9.76
N GLU A 24 5.43 3.01 10.01
CA GLU A 24 6.31 3.76 10.93
C GLU A 24 6.44 3.15 12.32
N GLN A 25 5.41 2.50 12.81
CA GLN A 25 5.38 1.98 14.18
C GLN A 25 5.45 0.44 14.24
N LEU A 26 5.83 -0.21 13.15
CA LEU A 26 5.89 -1.65 13.10
C LEU A 26 7.32 -2.15 13.27
N ASP A 27 7.46 -3.31 13.91
CA ASP A 27 8.73 -4.01 13.99
C ASP A 27 9.15 -4.48 12.59
N LEU A 28 10.46 -4.62 12.38
CA LEU A 28 11.01 -5.00 11.09
C LEU A 28 10.45 -6.34 10.59
N ASP A 29 10.32 -7.31 11.48
CA ASP A 29 9.80 -8.63 11.10
C ASP A 29 8.36 -8.54 10.61
N VAL A 30 7.52 -7.75 11.29
CA VAL A 30 6.13 -7.54 10.90
C VAL A 30 6.05 -6.81 9.56
N LYS A 31 6.90 -5.80 9.36
CA LYS A 31 6.97 -5.09 8.07
C LYS A 31 7.25 -6.04 6.92
N ARG A 32 8.23 -6.94 7.10
CA ARG A 32 8.59 -7.90 6.07
C ARG A 32 7.46 -8.87 5.75
N GLU A 33 6.80 -9.39 6.80
CA GLU A 33 5.70 -10.32 6.60
C GLU A 33 4.56 -9.69 5.82
N ILE A 34 4.16 -8.47 6.20
CA ILE A 34 3.09 -7.75 5.52
C ILE A 34 3.51 -7.42 4.08
N PHE A 35 4.74 -6.94 3.91
CA PHE A 35 5.24 -6.56 2.59
C PHE A 35 5.27 -7.77 1.65
N ASP A 36 5.78 -8.90 2.12
CA ASP A 36 5.88 -10.10 1.29
C ASP A 36 4.50 -10.61 0.89
N PHE A 37 3.55 -10.62 1.83
CA PHE A 37 2.19 -11.04 1.55
C PHE A 37 1.52 -10.11 0.53
N VAL A 38 1.62 -8.81 0.75
CA VAL A 38 0.99 -7.81 -0.11
C VAL A 38 1.62 -7.82 -1.49
N ASN A 39 2.94 -7.95 -1.55
CA ASN A 39 3.65 -7.96 -2.83
C ASN A 39 3.23 -9.15 -3.69
N GLY A 40 3.09 -10.33 -3.08
CA GLY A 40 2.59 -11.51 -3.77
C GLY A 40 1.16 -11.34 -4.26
N ALA A 41 0.31 -10.75 -3.43
CA ALA A 41 -1.08 -10.49 -3.79
C ALA A 41 -1.19 -9.47 -4.93
N LEU A 42 -0.37 -8.41 -4.90
CA LEU A 42 -0.33 -7.42 -5.99
C LEU A 42 0.08 -8.07 -7.31
N TYR A 43 1.07 -8.94 -7.26
CA TYR A 43 1.49 -9.68 -8.46
C TYR A 43 0.31 -10.47 -9.04
N ALA A 44 -0.44 -11.13 -8.19
CA ALA A 44 -1.56 -11.97 -8.62
C ALA A 44 -2.69 -11.18 -9.29
N ILE A 45 -2.93 -9.95 -8.85
CA ILE A 45 -3.99 -9.09 -9.40
C ILE A 45 -3.44 -8.04 -10.37
N GLU A 46 -2.17 -8.14 -10.73
CA GLU A 46 -1.49 -7.18 -11.60
C GLU A 46 -1.51 -5.74 -11.06
N GLY A 47 -1.53 -5.63 -9.74
CA GLY A 47 -1.49 -4.33 -9.08
C GLY A 47 -0.11 -3.71 -9.06
N LYS A 48 -0.02 -2.53 -8.47
CA LYS A 48 1.21 -1.75 -8.41
C LYS A 48 1.48 -1.29 -7.00
N ILE A 49 2.77 -1.10 -6.69
CA ILE A 49 3.21 -0.55 -5.42
C ILE A 49 4.19 0.58 -5.68
N GLN A 50 4.06 1.67 -4.96
CA GLN A 50 5.01 2.78 -5.03
C GLN A 50 5.44 3.16 -3.62
N LYS A 51 6.76 3.21 -3.41
CA LYS A 51 7.34 3.66 -2.16
C LYS A 51 7.35 5.19 -2.14
N VAL A 52 6.72 5.76 -1.12
CA VAL A 52 6.69 7.22 -0.93
C VAL A 52 7.86 7.68 -0.07
N ASN A 53 8.10 6.96 1.03
CA ASN A 53 9.29 7.11 1.85
C ASN A 53 9.60 5.74 2.48
N LYS A 54 10.57 5.67 3.40
CA LYS A 54 11.02 4.39 3.94
C LYS A 54 9.92 3.55 4.60
N ASP A 55 8.85 4.17 5.08
CA ASP A 55 7.79 3.51 5.83
C ASP A 55 6.41 3.62 5.21
N ILE A 56 6.27 4.39 4.14
CA ILE A 56 4.95 4.63 3.53
C ILE A 56 4.94 4.15 2.08
N PHE A 57 3.92 3.36 1.76
CA PHE A 57 3.73 2.79 0.43
C PHE A 57 2.30 3.04 -0.05
N ILE A 58 2.15 3.27 -1.34
CA ILE A 58 0.84 3.33 -1.99
C ILE A 58 0.67 2.07 -2.81
N LEU A 59 -0.46 1.39 -2.60
CA LEU A 59 -0.83 0.19 -3.34
C LEU A 59 -2.05 0.52 -4.19
N ALA A 60 -2.05 0.05 -5.43
CA ALA A 60 -3.18 0.28 -6.32
C ALA A 60 -3.45 -0.93 -7.20
N PRO A 61 -4.74 -1.23 -7.49
CA PRO A 61 -5.06 -2.26 -8.48
C PRO A 61 -4.69 -1.79 -9.88
N ALA A 62 -4.74 -2.72 -10.84
CA ALA A 62 -4.25 -2.47 -12.19
C ALA A 62 -4.95 -1.30 -12.89
N ASN A 63 -6.21 -1.05 -12.56
CA ASN A 63 -7.03 -0.03 -13.23
C ASN A 63 -6.91 1.37 -12.61
N ILE A 64 -6.08 1.56 -11.60
CA ILE A 64 -5.87 2.86 -10.96
C ILE A 64 -4.45 3.35 -11.24
N ALA A 65 -4.32 4.61 -11.68
CA ALA A 65 -3.01 5.22 -11.93
C ALA A 65 -2.37 5.65 -10.61
N ILE A 66 -1.31 4.97 -10.20
CA ILE A 66 -0.67 5.20 -8.91
C ILE A 66 0.05 6.55 -8.84
N ASP A 67 0.60 7.03 -9.96
CA ASP A 67 1.31 8.31 -9.99
C ASP A 67 0.38 9.48 -9.70
N GLY A 68 -0.82 9.45 -10.24
CA GLY A 68 -1.83 10.46 -9.96
C GLY A 68 -2.25 10.46 -8.49
N LEU A 69 -2.33 9.29 -7.87
CA LEU A 69 -2.68 9.18 -6.46
C LEU A 69 -1.64 9.84 -5.56
N LYS A 70 -0.36 9.63 -5.84
CA LYS A 70 0.70 10.24 -5.05
C LYS A 70 0.62 11.76 -5.09
N GLU A 71 0.44 12.31 -6.27
CA GLU A 71 0.31 13.76 -6.46
C GLU A 71 -0.91 14.30 -5.73
N GLU A 72 -2.03 13.62 -5.86
CA GLU A 72 -3.27 14.02 -5.21
C GLU A 72 -3.15 14.02 -3.68
N LEU A 73 -2.52 13.01 -3.12
CA LEU A 73 -2.29 12.93 -1.69
C LEU A 73 -1.36 14.04 -1.19
N GLN A 74 -0.32 14.35 -1.95
CA GLN A 74 0.58 15.45 -1.61
C GLN A 74 -0.16 16.78 -1.60
N ASN A 75 -0.99 17.02 -2.62
CA ASN A 75 -1.75 18.26 -2.74
C ASN A 75 -2.83 18.40 -1.68
N SER A 76 -3.34 17.31 -1.16
CA SER A 76 -4.36 17.33 -0.11
C SER A 76 -3.80 17.68 1.27
N GLY A 77 -2.46 17.65 1.43
CA GLY A 77 -1.82 17.93 2.71
C GLY A 77 -1.93 16.83 3.74
N ILE A 78 -2.43 15.66 3.37
CA ILE A 78 -2.55 14.52 4.29
C ILE A 78 -1.16 14.03 4.71
N PHE A 79 -0.20 14.05 3.79
CA PHE A 79 1.17 13.64 4.06
C PHE A 79 2.12 14.81 3.82
N PRO A 80 3.06 15.07 4.74
CA PRO A 80 3.92 16.26 4.69
C PRO A 80 5.19 16.08 3.83
N TRP A 81 5.22 15.11 2.96
CA TRP A 81 6.39 14.91 2.12
C TRP A 81 6.35 15.67 0.79
#